data_16769734091deba4391bdac243b96031
#
_entry.id   16769734091deba4391bdac243b96031
#
_cell.length_a   1.000
_cell.length_b   1.000
_cell.length_c   1.000
_cell.angle_alpha   90.00
_cell.angle_beta   90.00
_cell.angle_gamma   90.00
#
_symmetry.space_group_name_H-M   'P 1'
#
loop_
_entity.id
_entity.type
_entity.pdbx_description
1 polymer ?
#
loop_
_entity_poly.entity_id
_entity_poly.type
_entity_poly.pdbx_seq_one_letter_code
_entity_poly.pdbx_strand_id
1 'polypeptide(L)'
;MKLLKATFALVALLSLATLAAAQANPPAPMPKPAGPPPKGKVAVLNTALFQEQVLEFKAKMDELNRQFEPRVRDVRGLGDRITAQENTIKTQGQGGTLSAARVAEMTEQLDAMKKEYQRKAEDLEADASRAKDRAFQPLTDKLVKFAQDYTAKRGIVHLIDLANSTQAGFLLWYDPRMDITADFIAEYNKANPVTGAAPATPKP
;
A
#
# COMPACT_ATOMS: atom_id res chain seq x y z
N MET A 1 18.87 -0.50 -41.26
CA MET A 1 18.28 0.84 -41.12
C MET A 1 17.32 0.75 -39.94
N LYS A 2 17.78 1.09 -38.81
CA LYS A 2 17.55 2.29 -37.97
C LYS A 2 16.08 2.41 -37.50
N LEU A 3 15.87 2.03 -36.24
CA LEU A 3 15.16 2.79 -35.21
C LEU A 3 13.63 2.94 -35.34
N LEU A 4 12.89 2.34 -34.45
CA LEU A 4 12.00 3.12 -33.60
C LEU A 4 11.86 2.46 -32.22
N LYS A 5 12.70 2.90 -31.28
CA LYS A 5 12.47 2.76 -29.85
C LYS A 5 11.41 3.80 -29.51
N ALA A 6 10.17 3.41 -29.34
CA ALA A 6 9.16 4.26 -28.75
C ALA A 6 9.33 4.22 -27.24
N THR A 7 10.11 5.16 -26.73
CA THR A 7 10.18 5.54 -25.32
C THR A 7 8.81 6.07 -24.92
N PHE A 8 8.23 5.44 -23.90
CA PHE A 8 7.12 5.99 -23.13
C PHE A 8 7.63 7.28 -22.45
N ALA A 9 7.36 8.41 -23.07
CA ALA A 9 7.64 9.70 -22.48
C ALA A 9 6.54 10.01 -21.48
N LEU A 10 6.95 10.03 -20.23
CA LEU A 10 6.28 10.60 -19.07
C LEU A 10 5.84 12.04 -19.41
N VAL A 11 4.54 12.27 -19.54
CA VAL A 11 3.98 13.63 -19.67
C VAL A 11 4.02 14.25 -18.29
N ALA A 12 5.08 14.99 -18.00
CA ALA A 12 5.13 15.92 -16.90
C ALA A 12 4.21 17.11 -17.23
N LEU A 13 2.99 17.11 -16.67
CA LEU A 13 2.14 18.30 -16.66
C LEU A 13 2.80 19.33 -15.74
N LEU A 14 3.38 20.35 -16.34
CA LEU A 14 3.78 21.60 -15.67
C LEU A 14 2.49 22.33 -15.26
N SER A 15 1.98 22.06 -14.07
CA SER A 15 0.99 22.91 -13.44
C SER A 15 1.72 24.15 -12.90
N LEU A 16 1.45 25.30 -13.52
CA LEU A 16 1.77 26.61 -12.94
C LEU A 16 1.06 26.70 -11.59
N ALA A 17 1.78 26.44 -10.51
CA ALA A 17 1.33 26.75 -9.18
C ALA A 17 1.36 28.27 -9.02
N THR A 18 0.17 28.89 -9.09
CA THR A 18 -0.03 30.22 -8.52
C THR A 18 0.37 30.15 -7.06
N LEU A 19 1.43 30.86 -6.67
CA LEU A 19 1.76 31.14 -5.29
C LEU A 19 0.61 31.98 -4.69
N ALA A 20 -0.45 31.33 -4.26
CA ALA A 20 -1.28 31.90 -3.20
C ALA A 20 -0.41 31.87 -1.94
N ALA A 21 0.07 33.02 -1.52
CA ALA A 21 0.69 33.19 -0.21
C ALA A 21 -0.38 32.82 0.82
N ALA A 22 -0.47 31.53 1.14
CA ALA A 22 -1.16 31.08 2.32
C ALA A 22 -0.43 31.72 3.49
N GLN A 23 -1.05 32.72 4.11
CA GLN A 23 -0.63 33.24 5.43
C GLN A 23 -0.61 32.02 6.34
N ALA A 24 0.58 31.49 6.56
CA ALA A 24 0.80 30.44 7.54
C ALA A 24 0.40 31.05 8.88
N ASN A 25 -0.76 30.66 9.41
CA ASN A 25 -1.06 30.93 10.79
C ASN A 25 0.13 30.43 11.61
N PRO A 26 0.68 31.26 12.51
CA PRO A 26 1.76 30.81 13.36
C PRO A 26 1.28 29.52 14.07
N PRO A 27 2.13 28.47 14.15
CA PRO A 27 1.75 27.23 14.81
C PRO A 27 1.22 27.56 16.19
N ALA A 28 0.07 26.99 16.55
CA ALA A 28 -0.50 27.18 17.87
C ALA A 28 0.56 26.86 18.93
N PRO A 29 0.69 27.69 19.99
CA PRO A 29 1.70 27.45 21.01
C PRO A 29 1.52 26.06 21.58
N MET A 30 2.57 25.25 21.54
CA MET A 30 2.56 23.90 22.10
C MET A 30 2.20 24.00 23.59
N PRO A 31 1.26 23.18 24.08
CA PRO A 31 0.92 23.18 25.50
C PRO A 31 2.20 22.89 26.31
N LYS A 32 2.47 23.74 27.31
CA LYS A 32 3.59 23.52 28.21
C LYS A 32 3.39 22.18 28.92
N PRO A 33 4.45 21.32 28.99
CA PRO A 33 4.38 20.08 29.74
C PRO A 33 3.96 20.34 31.18
N ALA A 34 3.01 19.60 31.70
CA ALA A 34 2.56 19.70 33.07
C ALA A 34 3.50 18.93 34.01
N GLY A 35 4.71 19.44 34.20
CA GLY A 35 5.68 18.85 35.14
C GLY A 35 7.02 18.47 34.50
N PRO A 36 7.96 17.93 35.30
CA PRO A 36 9.24 17.43 34.79
C PRO A 36 9.04 16.23 33.86
N PRO A 37 9.93 16.03 32.87
CA PRO A 37 9.80 14.90 31.94
C PRO A 37 9.79 13.56 32.70
N PRO A 38 8.96 12.61 32.32
CA PRO A 38 8.89 11.31 32.96
C PRO A 38 10.22 10.57 32.80
N LYS A 39 10.70 9.94 33.89
CA LYS A 39 11.83 9.00 33.82
C LYS A 39 11.29 7.63 33.44
N GLY A 40 11.85 7.03 32.41
CA GLY A 40 11.42 5.70 31.97
C GLY A 40 12.26 5.12 30.87
N LYS A 41 11.85 3.96 30.38
CA LYS A 41 12.53 3.22 29.32
C LYS A 41 12.18 3.77 27.95
N VAL A 42 13.12 3.64 27.02
CA VAL A 42 12.88 3.82 25.59
C VAL A 42 12.84 2.44 24.95
N ALA A 43 11.93 2.23 24.01
CA ALA A 43 11.84 0.99 23.23
C ALA A 43 11.64 1.30 21.75
N VAL A 44 11.95 0.33 20.92
CA VAL A 44 11.71 0.40 19.47
C VAL A 44 10.74 -0.69 19.04
N LEU A 45 9.95 -0.41 18.01
CA LEU A 45 8.93 -1.29 17.47
C LEU A 45 8.96 -1.21 15.94
N ASN A 46 9.09 -2.34 15.26
CA ASN A 46 9.10 -2.38 13.80
C ASN A 46 7.68 -2.64 13.25
N THR A 47 6.99 -1.56 12.90
CA THR A 47 5.64 -1.65 12.36
C THR A 47 5.57 -2.26 10.94
N ALA A 48 6.70 -2.32 10.21
CA ALA A 48 6.73 -2.99 8.91
C ALA A 48 6.37 -4.49 9.00
N LEU A 49 6.66 -5.12 10.14
CA LEU A 49 6.34 -6.53 10.37
C LEU A 49 4.85 -6.80 10.69
N PHE A 50 4.07 -5.76 10.92
CA PHE A 50 2.67 -5.93 11.33
C PHE A 50 1.82 -6.60 10.24
N GLN A 51 2.06 -6.27 8.97
CA GLN A 51 1.29 -6.86 7.87
C GLN A 51 1.47 -8.37 7.75
N GLU A 52 2.63 -8.89 8.15
CA GLU A 52 2.95 -10.32 8.06
C GLU A 52 2.68 -11.09 9.35
N GLN A 53 2.88 -10.44 10.50
CA GLN A 53 2.92 -11.13 11.80
C GLN A 53 1.73 -10.81 12.71
N VAL A 54 1.03 -9.70 12.50
CA VAL A 54 -0.22 -9.42 13.22
C VAL A 54 -1.36 -10.16 12.52
N LEU A 55 -1.95 -11.15 13.21
CA LEU A 55 -2.94 -12.05 12.62
C LEU A 55 -4.19 -11.33 12.09
N GLU A 56 -4.63 -10.27 12.77
CA GLU A 56 -5.78 -9.46 12.30
C GLU A 56 -5.46 -8.72 11.00
N PHE A 57 -4.23 -8.21 10.81
CA PHE A 57 -3.81 -7.59 9.55
C PHE A 57 -3.83 -8.59 8.41
N LYS A 58 -3.24 -9.76 8.65
CA LYS A 58 -3.21 -10.84 7.65
C LYS A 58 -4.61 -11.27 7.26
N ALA A 59 -5.49 -11.50 8.23
CA ALA A 59 -6.88 -11.88 7.97
C ALA A 59 -7.63 -10.82 7.15
N LYS A 60 -7.45 -9.53 7.46
CA LYS A 60 -8.06 -8.44 6.72
C LYS A 60 -7.49 -8.32 5.30
N MET A 61 -6.19 -8.50 5.13
CA MET A 61 -5.58 -8.52 3.80
C MET A 61 -6.09 -9.68 2.96
N ASP A 62 -6.19 -10.88 3.53
CA ASP A 62 -6.73 -12.05 2.86
C ASP A 62 -8.20 -11.88 2.46
N GLU A 63 -9.00 -11.21 3.31
CA GLU A 63 -10.39 -10.85 3.01
C GLU A 63 -10.47 -9.89 1.82
N LEU A 64 -9.67 -8.82 1.83
CA LEU A 64 -9.60 -7.85 0.73
C LEU A 64 -9.14 -8.50 -0.58
N ASN A 65 -8.10 -9.33 -0.52
CA ASN A 65 -7.60 -10.05 -1.69
C ASN A 65 -8.70 -10.92 -2.31
N ARG A 66 -9.45 -11.68 -1.50
CA ARG A 66 -10.58 -12.48 -1.98
C ARG A 66 -11.70 -11.62 -2.58
N GLN A 67 -11.98 -10.49 -1.97
CA GLN A 67 -13.01 -9.56 -2.46
C GLN A 67 -12.67 -8.99 -3.83
N PHE A 68 -11.42 -8.62 -4.05
CA PHE A 68 -10.98 -7.96 -5.28
C PHE A 68 -10.46 -8.91 -6.35
N GLU A 69 -10.16 -10.17 -6.01
CA GLU A 69 -9.60 -11.16 -6.94
C GLU A 69 -10.41 -11.33 -8.25
N PRO A 70 -11.75 -11.38 -8.25
CA PRO A 70 -12.51 -11.48 -9.49
C PRO A 70 -12.28 -10.27 -10.42
N ARG A 71 -12.24 -9.07 -9.86
CA ARG A 71 -12.00 -7.83 -10.61
C ARG A 71 -10.57 -7.75 -11.14
N VAL A 72 -9.60 -8.17 -10.33
CA VAL A 72 -8.19 -8.27 -10.75
C VAL A 72 -8.05 -9.23 -11.93
N ARG A 73 -8.70 -10.39 -11.88
CA ARG A 73 -8.71 -11.36 -13.00
C ARG A 73 -9.36 -10.80 -14.25
N ASP A 74 -10.48 -10.05 -14.10
CA ASP A 74 -11.18 -9.43 -15.24
C ASP A 74 -10.30 -8.38 -15.94
N VAL A 75 -9.66 -7.49 -15.17
CA VAL A 75 -8.73 -6.47 -15.70
C VAL A 75 -7.53 -7.14 -16.38
N ARG A 76 -6.94 -8.16 -15.76
CA ARG A 76 -5.84 -8.93 -16.35
C ARG A 76 -6.26 -9.57 -17.67
N GLY A 77 -7.39 -10.28 -17.69
CA GLY A 77 -7.90 -10.92 -18.89
C GLY A 77 -8.22 -9.95 -20.04
N LEU A 78 -8.61 -8.72 -19.69
CA LEU A 78 -8.79 -7.65 -20.69
C LEU A 78 -7.43 -7.19 -21.24
N GLY A 79 -6.42 -7.06 -20.40
CA GLY A 79 -5.04 -6.77 -20.80
C GLY A 79 -4.46 -7.82 -21.74
N ASP A 80 -4.67 -9.10 -21.42
CA ASP A 80 -4.23 -10.22 -22.27
C ASP A 80 -4.91 -10.18 -23.66
N ARG A 81 -6.21 -9.87 -23.73
CA ARG A 81 -6.94 -9.71 -24.99
C ARG A 81 -6.43 -8.53 -25.82
N ILE A 82 -6.13 -7.39 -25.18
CA ILE A 82 -5.53 -6.23 -25.83
C ILE A 82 -4.19 -6.64 -26.47
N THR A 83 -3.31 -7.29 -25.72
CA THR A 83 -2.01 -7.74 -26.22
C THR A 83 -2.13 -8.72 -27.38
N ALA A 84 -3.07 -9.66 -27.30
CA ALA A 84 -3.34 -10.62 -28.36
C ALA A 84 -3.84 -9.93 -29.64
N GLN A 85 -4.76 -8.97 -29.50
CA GLN A 85 -5.30 -8.23 -30.65
C GLN A 85 -4.24 -7.31 -31.28
N GLU A 86 -3.41 -6.63 -30.50
CA GLU A 86 -2.28 -5.84 -31.00
C GLU A 86 -1.33 -6.70 -31.83
N ASN A 87 -0.97 -7.87 -31.30
CA ASN A 87 -0.10 -8.80 -32.03
C ASN A 87 -0.74 -9.31 -33.33
N THR A 88 -2.05 -9.60 -33.33
CA THR A 88 -2.78 -10.01 -34.54
C THR A 88 -2.79 -8.91 -35.59
N ILE A 89 -3.10 -7.68 -35.21
CA ILE A 89 -3.07 -6.52 -36.12
C ILE A 89 -1.66 -6.33 -36.70
N LYS A 90 -0.63 -6.42 -35.83
CA LYS A 90 0.77 -6.24 -36.24
C LYS A 90 1.23 -7.31 -37.21
N THR A 91 0.96 -8.58 -36.92
CA THR A 91 1.51 -9.71 -37.70
C THR A 91 0.69 -9.98 -38.97
N GLN A 92 -0.63 -9.97 -38.90
CA GLN A 92 -1.51 -10.31 -40.00
C GLN A 92 -1.92 -9.10 -40.85
N GLY A 93 -2.01 -7.91 -40.23
CA GLY A 93 -2.29 -6.67 -40.93
C GLY A 93 -1.11 -6.23 -41.79
N GLN A 94 0.10 -6.21 -41.23
CA GLN A 94 1.33 -5.86 -41.97
C GLN A 94 1.75 -6.96 -42.97
N GLY A 95 1.42 -8.23 -42.70
CA GLY A 95 1.68 -9.37 -43.59
C GLY A 95 0.71 -9.46 -44.78
N GLY A 96 -0.26 -8.57 -44.89
CA GLY A 96 -1.26 -8.54 -45.97
C GLY A 96 -2.29 -9.67 -45.92
N THR A 97 -2.35 -10.42 -44.81
CA THR A 97 -3.29 -11.53 -44.62
C THR A 97 -4.71 -11.04 -44.31
N LEU A 98 -4.83 -9.85 -43.71
CA LEU A 98 -6.10 -9.20 -43.41
C LEU A 98 -6.39 -8.07 -44.42
N SER A 99 -7.68 -7.90 -44.76
CA SER A 99 -8.10 -6.72 -45.55
C SER A 99 -7.99 -5.43 -44.73
N ALA A 100 -7.77 -4.30 -45.42
CA ALA A 100 -7.70 -2.98 -44.77
C ALA A 100 -8.94 -2.67 -43.94
N ALA A 101 -10.14 -3.06 -44.39
CA ALA A 101 -11.38 -2.89 -43.65
C ALA A 101 -11.38 -3.68 -42.34
N ARG A 102 -10.84 -4.93 -42.36
CA ARG A 102 -10.76 -5.77 -41.15
C ARG A 102 -9.75 -5.22 -40.16
N VAL A 103 -8.60 -4.71 -40.64
CA VAL A 103 -7.59 -4.02 -39.79
C VAL A 103 -8.20 -2.80 -39.11
N ALA A 104 -8.97 -1.99 -39.86
CA ALA A 104 -9.63 -0.80 -39.29
C ALA A 104 -10.64 -1.19 -38.20
N GLU A 105 -11.50 -2.19 -38.45
CA GLU A 105 -12.46 -2.70 -37.46
C GLU A 105 -11.75 -3.21 -36.19
N MET A 106 -10.70 -4.01 -36.34
CA MET A 106 -9.92 -4.53 -35.22
C MET A 106 -9.21 -3.42 -34.43
N THR A 107 -8.78 -2.35 -35.10
CA THR A 107 -8.18 -1.18 -34.44
C THR A 107 -9.21 -0.42 -33.62
N GLU A 108 -10.41 -0.22 -34.13
CA GLU A 108 -11.50 0.41 -33.37
C GLU A 108 -11.88 -0.41 -32.13
N GLN A 109 -11.99 -1.74 -32.28
CA GLN A 109 -12.24 -2.64 -31.15
C GLN A 109 -11.10 -2.58 -30.12
N LEU A 110 -9.86 -2.52 -30.56
CA LEU A 110 -8.68 -2.39 -29.71
C LEU A 110 -8.72 -1.09 -28.88
N ASP A 111 -9.06 0.03 -29.53
CA ASP A 111 -9.18 1.31 -28.84
C ASP A 111 -10.32 1.31 -27.80
N ALA A 112 -11.43 0.67 -28.12
CA ALA A 112 -12.53 0.47 -27.16
C ALA A 112 -12.10 -0.36 -25.96
N MET A 113 -11.38 -1.47 -26.19
CA MET A 113 -10.86 -2.33 -25.11
C MET A 113 -9.83 -1.60 -24.25
N LYS A 114 -8.96 -0.78 -24.83
CA LYS A 114 -7.98 0.03 -24.09
C LYS A 114 -8.67 1.04 -23.16
N LYS A 115 -9.70 1.71 -23.65
CA LYS A 115 -10.50 2.65 -22.82
C LYS A 115 -11.21 1.92 -21.69
N GLU A 116 -11.77 0.75 -21.97
CA GLU A 116 -12.43 -0.08 -20.96
C GLU A 116 -11.42 -0.56 -19.89
N TYR A 117 -10.24 -1.02 -20.32
CA TYR A 117 -9.16 -1.45 -19.43
C TYR A 117 -8.73 -0.33 -18.49
N GLN A 118 -8.45 0.86 -19.03
CA GLN A 118 -8.05 2.00 -18.24
C GLN A 118 -9.09 2.33 -17.18
N ARG A 119 -10.37 2.48 -17.59
CA ARG A 119 -11.46 2.78 -16.66
C ARG A 119 -11.59 1.70 -15.57
N LYS A 120 -11.57 0.41 -15.94
CA LYS A 120 -11.68 -0.70 -14.98
C LYS A 120 -10.49 -0.76 -14.03
N ALA A 121 -9.29 -0.46 -14.50
CA ALA A 121 -8.08 -0.43 -13.67
C ALA A 121 -8.14 0.72 -12.66
N GLU A 122 -8.51 1.93 -13.11
CA GLU A 122 -8.69 3.10 -12.24
C GLU A 122 -9.78 2.88 -11.18
N ASP A 123 -10.93 2.33 -11.58
CA ASP A 123 -12.03 1.99 -10.68
C ASP A 123 -11.61 0.94 -9.65
N LEU A 124 -10.86 -0.08 -10.08
CA LEU A 124 -10.34 -1.13 -9.19
C LEU A 124 -9.36 -0.56 -8.16
N GLU A 125 -8.41 0.26 -8.60
CA GLU A 125 -7.42 0.89 -7.72
C GLU A 125 -8.10 1.80 -6.69
N ALA A 126 -9.00 2.66 -7.12
CA ALA A 126 -9.74 3.55 -6.24
C ALA A 126 -10.60 2.81 -5.21
N ASP A 127 -11.28 1.74 -5.64
CA ASP A 127 -12.12 0.92 -4.74
C ASP A 127 -11.27 0.12 -3.75
N ALA A 128 -10.15 -0.47 -4.22
CA ALA A 128 -9.24 -1.22 -3.38
C ALA A 128 -8.58 -0.32 -2.33
N SER A 129 -8.15 0.89 -2.71
CA SER A 129 -7.61 1.88 -1.76
C SER A 129 -8.63 2.24 -0.68
N ARG A 130 -9.85 2.61 -1.09
CA ARG A 130 -10.93 2.94 -0.13
C ARG A 130 -11.29 1.76 0.78
N ALA A 131 -11.30 0.55 0.24
CA ALA A 131 -11.59 -0.65 1.04
C ALA A 131 -10.46 -0.94 2.03
N LYS A 132 -9.21 -0.77 1.61
CA LYS A 132 -8.02 -0.89 2.47
C LYS A 132 -8.08 0.10 3.62
N ASP A 133 -8.32 1.39 3.35
CA ASP A 133 -8.38 2.41 4.39
C ASP A 133 -9.47 2.10 5.42
N ARG A 134 -10.68 1.74 4.95
CA ARG A 134 -11.78 1.35 5.84
C ARG A 134 -11.51 0.11 6.67
N ALA A 135 -10.77 -0.86 6.12
CA ALA A 135 -10.47 -2.09 6.81
C ALA A 135 -9.36 -1.92 7.86
N PHE A 136 -8.35 -1.09 7.55
CA PHE A 136 -7.15 -0.97 8.39
C PHE A 136 -7.20 0.18 9.39
N GLN A 137 -7.98 1.25 9.15
CA GLN A 137 -8.09 2.34 10.10
C GLN A 137 -8.51 1.88 11.50
N PRO A 138 -9.60 1.10 11.68
CA PRO A 138 -9.99 0.62 13.02
C PRO A 138 -8.94 -0.27 13.67
N LEU A 139 -8.21 -1.05 12.86
CA LEU A 139 -7.17 -1.92 13.34
C LEU A 139 -5.94 -1.14 13.80
N THR A 140 -5.58 -0.07 13.08
CA THR A 140 -4.52 0.86 13.48
C THR A 140 -4.87 1.53 14.80
N ASP A 141 -6.09 2.04 14.96
CA ASP A 141 -6.54 2.67 16.19
C ASP A 141 -6.48 1.70 17.39
N LYS A 142 -6.88 0.45 17.16
CA LYS A 142 -6.80 -0.63 18.16
C LYS A 142 -5.35 -0.94 18.55
N LEU A 143 -4.43 -0.99 17.58
CA LEU A 143 -3.00 -1.21 17.82
C LEU A 143 -2.36 -0.06 18.59
N VAL A 144 -2.70 1.19 18.26
CA VAL A 144 -2.21 2.36 19.00
C VAL A 144 -2.67 2.31 20.45
N LYS A 145 -3.94 1.99 20.70
CA LYS A 145 -4.45 1.81 22.07
C LYS A 145 -3.75 0.68 22.82
N PHE A 146 -3.55 -0.46 22.15
CA PHE A 146 -2.81 -1.57 22.74
C PHE A 146 -1.36 -1.18 23.05
N ALA A 147 -0.69 -0.42 22.17
CA ALA A 147 0.66 0.07 22.40
C ALA A 147 0.75 1.01 23.61
N GLN A 148 -0.24 1.88 23.81
CA GLN A 148 -0.31 2.75 25.00
C GLN A 148 -0.41 1.90 26.28
N ASP A 149 -1.31 0.91 26.31
CA ASP A 149 -1.48 0.04 27.48
C ASP A 149 -0.24 -0.82 27.73
N TYR A 150 0.37 -1.35 26.66
CA TYR A 150 1.57 -2.17 26.73
C TYR A 150 2.76 -1.38 27.27
N THR A 151 2.98 -0.17 26.77
CA THR A 151 4.09 0.70 27.21
C THR A 151 3.89 1.18 28.64
N ALA A 152 2.68 1.57 29.02
CA ALA A 152 2.36 2.00 30.38
C ALA A 152 2.67 0.89 31.41
N LYS A 153 2.25 -0.35 31.16
CA LYS A 153 2.50 -1.50 32.04
C LYS A 153 3.99 -1.81 32.23
N ARG A 154 4.85 -1.45 31.27
CA ARG A 154 6.29 -1.73 31.28
C ARG A 154 7.19 -0.55 31.63
N GLY A 155 6.59 0.61 31.92
CA GLY A 155 7.32 1.84 32.22
C GLY A 155 8.12 2.36 31.00
N ILE A 156 7.63 2.09 29.79
CA ILE A 156 8.18 2.62 28.55
C ILE A 156 7.55 3.99 28.31
N VAL A 157 8.36 5.03 28.30
CA VAL A 157 7.91 6.42 28.11
C VAL A 157 8.11 6.92 26.69
N HIS A 158 8.87 6.20 25.88
CA HIS A 158 9.10 6.52 24.48
C HIS A 158 9.12 5.24 23.65
N LEU A 159 8.26 5.20 22.65
CA LEU A 159 8.21 4.12 21.67
C LEU A 159 8.53 4.69 20.29
N ILE A 160 9.57 4.16 19.64
CA ILE A 160 10.05 4.64 18.35
C ILE A 160 9.70 3.59 17.29
N ASP A 161 9.05 4.02 16.22
CA ASP A 161 8.77 3.17 15.07
C ASP A 161 10.02 3.04 14.19
N LEU A 162 10.60 1.84 14.12
CA LEU A 162 11.78 1.55 13.32
C LEU A 162 11.53 1.73 11.82
N ALA A 163 10.38 1.31 11.32
CA ALA A 163 10.06 1.36 9.90
C ALA A 163 10.13 2.80 9.37
N ASN A 164 9.50 3.73 10.08
CA ASN A 164 9.46 5.12 9.68
C ASN A 164 10.75 5.88 10.05
N SER A 165 11.33 5.60 11.20
CA SER A 165 12.51 6.33 11.68
C SER A 165 13.78 5.99 10.92
N THR A 166 13.94 4.73 10.48
CA THR A 166 15.08 4.31 9.66
C THR A 166 14.97 4.89 8.24
N GLN A 167 13.78 4.86 7.65
CA GLN A 167 13.53 5.40 6.33
C GLN A 167 13.73 6.92 6.27
N ALA A 168 13.36 7.62 7.34
CA ALA A 168 13.54 9.06 7.46
C ALA A 168 14.96 9.47 7.92
N GLY A 169 15.85 8.53 8.24
CA GLY A 169 17.22 8.80 8.67
C GLY A 169 17.33 9.37 10.09
N PHE A 170 16.29 9.31 10.90
CA PHE A 170 16.31 9.82 12.28
C PHE A 170 16.95 8.86 13.28
N LEU A 171 16.98 7.57 13.00
CA LEU A 171 17.52 6.54 13.88
C LEU A 171 18.74 5.89 13.21
N LEU A 172 19.92 6.24 13.71
CA LEU A 172 21.20 5.73 13.18
C LEU A 172 21.62 4.41 13.84
N TRP A 173 21.32 4.25 15.11
CA TRP A 173 21.67 3.08 15.90
C TRP A 173 20.76 2.93 17.12
N TYR A 174 20.52 1.71 17.54
CA TYR A 174 19.84 1.36 18.78
C TYR A 174 20.41 0.05 19.34
N ASP A 175 20.32 -0.16 20.65
CA ASP A 175 20.66 -1.42 21.26
C ASP A 175 19.57 -2.46 20.94
N PRO A 176 19.90 -3.64 20.36
CA PRO A 176 18.90 -4.66 19.99
C PRO A 176 17.99 -5.10 21.15
N ARG A 177 18.42 -4.95 22.40
CA ARG A 177 17.61 -5.24 23.59
C ARG A 177 16.43 -4.27 23.78
N MET A 178 16.43 -3.13 23.07
CA MET A 178 15.33 -2.17 23.07
C MET A 178 14.22 -2.58 22.10
N ASP A 179 14.44 -3.55 21.21
CA ASP A 179 13.46 -4.02 20.26
C ASP A 179 12.44 -4.93 20.94
N ILE A 180 11.21 -4.44 21.03
CA ILE A 180 10.08 -5.15 21.64
C ILE A 180 9.14 -5.77 20.58
N THR A 181 9.48 -5.73 19.31
CA THR A 181 8.56 -6.07 18.21
C THR A 181 7.97 -7.47 18.35
N ALA A 182 8.80 -8.47 18.59
CA ALA A 182 8.35 -9.85 18.71
C ALA A 182 7.43 -10.06 19.91
N ASP A 183 7.79 -9.52 21.08
CA ASP A 183 7.00 -9.61 22.31
C ASP A 183 5.66 -8.86 22.18
N PHE A 184 5.71 -7.66 21.62
CA PHE A 184 4.51 -6.87 21.36
C PHE A 184 3.52 -7.59 20.44
N ILE A 185 3.99 -8.14 19.31
CA ILE A 185 3.16 -8.86 18.34
C ILE A 185 2.58 -10.13 18.99
N ALA A 186 3.39 -10.88 19.75
CA ALA A 186 2.93 -12.08 20.44
C ALA A 186 1.82 -11.77 21.44
N GLU A 187 1.99 -10.73 22.26
CA GLU A 187 0.96 -10.32 23.23
C GLU A 187 -0.29 -9.78 22.54
N TYR A 188 -0.12 -8.99 21.49
CA TYR A 188 -1.25 -8.49 20.71
C TYR A 188 -2.08 -9.63 20.12
N ASN A 189 -1.44 -10.56 19.43
CA ASN A 189 -2.11 -11.71 18.82
C ASN A 189 -2.81 -12.61 19.86
N LYS A 190 -2.20 -12.76 21.05
CA LYS A 190 -2.81 -13.48 22.18
C LYS A 190 -4.06 -12.78 22.71
N ALA A 191 -4.02 -11.45 22.81
CA ALA A 191 -5.14 -10.64 23.27
C ALA A 191 -6.27 -10.52 22.23
N ASN A 192 -5.94 -10.70 20.96
CA ASN A 192 -6.82 -10.51 19.80
C ASN A 192 -6.79 -11.74 18.87
N PRO A 193 -7.28 -12.89 19.31
CA PRO A 193 -7.28 -14.09 18.48
C PRO A 193 -8.21 -13.93 17.28
N VAL A 194 -7.74 -14.28 16.08
CA VAL A 194 -8.56 -14.33 14.88
C VAL A 194 -9.25 -15.68 14.81
N THR A 195 -10.58 -15.68 14.79
CA THR A 195 -11.38 -16.90 14.68
C THR A 195 -11.09 -17.57 13.33
N GLY A 196 -10.45 -18.75 13.34
CA GLY A 196 -10.12 -19.50 12.12
C GLY A 196 -8.65 -19.48 11.69
N ALA A 197 -7.77 -18.75 12.36
CA ALA A 197 -6.33 -18.85 12.14
C ALA A 197 -5.75 -20.01 12.97
N ALA A 198 -5.20 -21.02 12.31
CA ALA A 198 -4.38 -22.02 13.00
C ALA A 198 -3.18 -21.33 13.67
N PRO A 199 -2.77 -21.72 14.88
CA PRO A 199 -1.62 -21.14 15.55
C PRO A 199 -0.39 -21.30 14.66
N ALA A 200 0.30 -20.19 14.38
CA ALA A 200 1.58 -20.20 13.69
C ALA A 200 2.57 -20.96 14.58
N THR A 201 2.94 -22.16 14.19
CA THR A 201 4.05 -22.89 14.79
C THR A 201 5.34 -22.08 14.56
N PRO A 202 6.09 -21.75 15.61
CA PRO A 202 7.39 -21.12 15.43
C PRO A 202 8.29 -22.08 14.65
N LYS A 203 8.85 -21.60 13.54
CA LYS A 203 9.82 -22.33 12.77
C LYS A 203 11.16 -22.30 13.53
N PRO A 204 11.84 -23.47 13.70
CA PRO A 204 13.08 -23.58 14.44
C PRO A 204 14.22 -22.78 13.81
#